data_6a8e3ad769fd41143d6bc1c74d80356b
#
_entry.id   6a8e3ad769fd41143d6bc1c74d80356b
#
_cell.length_a   1.000
_cell.length_b   1.000
_cell.length_c   1.000
_cell.angle_alpha   90.00
_cell.angle_beta   90.00
_cell.angle_gamma   90.00
#
_symmetry.space_group_name_H-M   'P 1'
#
loop_
_entity.id
_entity.type
_entity.pdbx_description
1 polymer ?
#
loop_
_entity_poly.entity_id
_entity_poly.type
_entity_poly.pdbx_seq_one_letter_code
_entity_poly.pdbx_strand_id
1 'polypeptide(L)'
;MIIPPTLMVTWFKVVALALGVLVLLRACVPTSWLKSLIAAILAILVIHLYAVSRHDLFGLDFQFFWKTGCDVWGGVDPYSPSRFAEHPLLNPPTALPLFALFAALPIRASLAFWTLLNVASSLGLIALARSALMWQARLDVAGHQVRAGLESLPPVAIAGLAICLSVSEASLKGFYLGQLGVFTAVMLVLALVAQGRGRPISAGVCLFLATVKFVTMIPFLLLFLRRADRLSWVVLLALVLGSCALTGRIADLPGRLATLAQRARELSAPGKVNDYSYEGTRNESIISFDHLFYRLGMRDRGWIRYAQVFALLTVGAWAAYLVILKDLPRPAAACLVSFFSLLFLYHRDYDTVILALPLAHCAGKVRVTTGAARWLYTACGLMAIAILYADALFLRLLTQRSLGWETWGRLVQATVLPYATWLILLAMLLLALATRAEGALTGEKQSTKGTLVVNRQ
;
A
#
# COMPACT_ATOMS: atom_id res chain seq x y z
N MET A 1 28.57 15.25 22.47
CA MET A 1 27.33 15.86 21.92
C MET A 1 26.41 14.70 21.55
N ILE A 2 25.39 14.41 22.36
CA ILE A 2 24.45 13.30 22.07
C ILE A 2 23.42 13.84 21.08
N ILE A 3 23.42 13.32 19.86
CA ILE A 3 22.43 13.68 18.83
C ILE A 3 21.05 13.24 19.33
N PRO A 4 20.04 14.12 19.38
CA PRO A 4 18.70 13.74 19.79
C PRO A 4 18.17 12.59 18.93
N PRO A 5 17.50 11.57 19.50
CA PRO A 5 16.99 10.42 18.76
C PRO A 5 16.09 10.81 17.57
N THR A 6 15.33 11.89 17.69
CA THR A 6 14.48 12.44 16.63
C THR A 6 15.30 12.94 15.42
N LEU A 7 16.44 13.61 15.67
CA LEU A 7 17.31 14.08 14.60
C LEU A 7 17.97 12.90 13.86
N MET A 8 18.35 11.87 14.60
CA MET A 8 18.93 10.66 14.04
C MET A 8 17.95 9.95 13.10
N VAL A 9 16.69 9.77 13.51
CA VAL A 9 15.62 9.17 12.68
C VAL A 9 15.38 9.99 11.41
N THR A 10 15.38 11.33 11.51
CA THR A 10 15.22 12.19 10.34
C THR A 10 16.35 12.01 9.32
N TRP A 11 17.61 11.96 9.76
CA TRP A 11 18.74 11.68 8.88
C TRP A 11 18.62 10.35 8.15
N PHE A 12 18.09 9.30 8.82
CA PHE A 12 17.90 8.01 8.17
C PHE A 12 16.84 8.03 7.09
N LYS A 13 15.72 8.70 7.36
CA LYS A 13 14.67 8.90 6.36
C LYS A 13 15.26 9.61 5.13
N VAL A 14 16.09 10.64 5.33
CA VAL A 14 16.74 11.38 4.23
C VAL A 14 17.71 10.47 3.43
N VAL A 15 18.54 9.69 4.11
CA VAL A 15 19.50 8.79 3.45
C VAL A 15 18.77 7.67 2.70
N ALA A 16 17.75 7.06 3.29
CA ALA A 16 17.00 6.00 2.65
C ALA A 16 16.14 6.53 1.49
N LEU A 17 15.59 7.73 1.62
CA LEU A 17 14.93 8.46 0.54
C LEU A 17 15.90 8.70 -0.63
N ALA A 18 17.09 9.24 -0.34
CA ALA A 18 18.13 9.48 -1.34
C ALA A 18 18.51 8.17 -2.06
N LEU A 19 18.63 7.07 -1.32
CA LEU A 19 18.95 5.76 -1.89
C LEU A 19 17.85 5.29 -2.87
N GLY A 20 16.58 5.41 -2.50
CA GLY A 20 15.47 5.07 -3.38
C GLY A 20 15.46 5.92 -4.66
N VAL A 21 15.69 7.22 -4.53
CA VAL A 21 15.80 8.16 -5.66
C VAL A 21 16.99 7.78 -6.57
N LEU A 22 18.16 7.51 -6.01
CA LEU A 22 19.35 7.11 -6.78
C LEU A 22 19.11 5.82 -7.57
N VAL A 23 18.42 4.84 -7.00
CA VAL A 23 18.05 3.60 -7.72
C VAL A 23 17.16 3.90 -8.92
N LEU A 24 16.16 4.77 -8.75
CA LEU A 24 15.27 5.18 -9.85
C LEU A 24 15.99 6.02 -10.92
N LEU A 25 16.97 6.83 -10.53
CA LEU A 25 17.77 7.63 -11.46
C LEU A 25 18.90 6.84 -12.11
N ARG A 26 19.04 5.54 -11.82
CA ARG A 26 20.16 4.69 -12.28
C ARG A 26 21.56 5.17 -11.86
N ALA A 27 21.66 5.97 -10.82
CA ALA A 27 22.96 6.44 -10.37
C ALA A 27 23.83 5.24 -9.94
N CYS A 28 25.08 5.23 -10.41
CA CYS A 28 26.05 4.22 -10.02
C CYS A 28 26.55 4.53 -8.61
N VAL A 29 26.03 3.80 -7.63
CA VAL A 29 26.57 3.83 -6.27
C VAL A 29 27.56 2.65 -6.15
N PRO A 30 28.82 2.87 -5.73
CA PRO A 30 29.76 1.78 -5.51
C PRO A 30 29.20 0.73 -4.55
N THR A 31 29.31 -0.55 -4.92
CA THR A 31 28.72 -1.66 -4.14
C THR A 31 29.26 -1.77 -2.72
N SER A 32 30.51 -1.34 -2.48
CA SER A 32 31.10 -1.31 -1.14
C SER A 32 30.44 -0.28 -0.24
N TRP A 33 30.23 0.93 -0.72
CA TRP A 33 29.56 2.00 0.02
C TRP A 33 28.11 1.64 0.36
N LEU A 34 27.43 0.98 -0.58
CA LEU A 34 26.05 0.59 -0.39
C LEU A 34 25.90 -0.52 0.65
N LYS A 35 26.81 -1.50 0.71
CA LYS A 35 26.83 -2.52 1.77
C LYS A 35 27.00 -1.90 3.15
N SER A 36 27.93 -0.95 3.30
CA SER A 36 28.16 -0.25 4.56
C SER A 36 26.95 0.60 4.96
N LEU A 37 26.33 1.28 4.00
CA LEU A 37 25.14 2.08 4.21
C LEU A 37 23.95 1.20 4.62
N ILE A 38 23.75 0.04 3.97
CA ILE A 38 22.74 -0.96 4.32
C ILE A 38 22.94 -1.42 5.77
N ALA A 39 24.16 -1.79 6.15
CA ALA A 39 24.48 -2.24 7.49
C ALA A 39 24.19 -1.14 8.54
N ALA A 40 24.60 0.09 8.26
CA ALA A 40 24.32 1.24 9.13
C ALA A 40 22.82 1.49 9.30
N ILE A 41 22.04 1.46 8.20
CA ILE A 41 20.58 1.66 8.25
C ILE A 41 19.91 0.54 9.04
N LEU A 42 20.30 -0.73 8.84
CA LEU A 42 19.77 -1.85 9.62
C LEU A 42 20.08 -1.72 11.11
N ALA A 43 21.32 -1.36 11.47
CA ALA A 43 21.70 -1.13 12.86
C ALA A 43 20.82 -0.08 13.53
N ILE A 44 20.49 0.96 12.81
CA ILE A 44 19.69 2.05 13.34
C ILE A 44 18.20 1.75 13.34
N LEU A 45 17.71 1.00 12.38
CA LEU A 45 16.35 0.45 12.47
C LEU A 45 16.18 -0.35 13.77
N VAL A 46 17.18 -1.18 14.12
CA VAL A 46 17.20 -1.94 15.40
C VAL A 46 17.21 -1.00 16.61
N ILE A 47 18.07 0.04 16.60
CA ILE A 47 18.13 1.03 17.68
C ILE A 47 16.82 1.81 17.79
N HIS A 48 16.24 2.21 16.65
CA HIS A 48 14.96 2.90 16.62
C HIS A 48 13.83 2.03 17.18
N LEU A 49 13.71 0.78 16.73
CA LEU A 49 12.71 -0.16 17.23
C LEU A 49 12.88 -0.41 18.72
N TYR A 50 14.12 -0.52 19.21
CA TYR A 50 14.41 -0.64 20.65
C TYR A 50 13.96 0.61 21.42
N ALA A 51 14.29 1.80 20.96
CA ALA A 51 13.88 3.04 21.58
C ALA A 51 12.36 3.20 21.63
N VAL A 52 11.69 2.89 20.49
CA VAL A 52 10.25 2.98 20.34
C VAL A 52 9.52 1.91 21.16
N SER A 53 10.10 0.71 21.31
CA SER A 53 9.50 -0.38 22.12
C SER A 53 9.33 -0.01 23.61
N ARG A 54 10.01 1.04 24.07
CA ARG A 54 9.88 1.58 25.42
C ARG A 54 8.78 2.64 25.56
N HIS A 55 8.11 2.99 24.48
CA HIS A 55 7.05 4.00 24.49
C HIS A 55 5.70 3.37 24.81
N ASP A 56 4.87 4.01 25.63
CA ASP A 56 3.57 3.48 26.10
C ASP A 56 2.58 3.17 24.96
N LEU A 57 2.71 3.85 23.82
CA LEU A 57 1.87 3.62 22.64
C LEU A 57 2.39 2.53 21.70
N PHE A 58 3.50 1.86 22.03
CA PHE A 58 4.04 0.80 21.19
C PHE A 58 3.09 -0.39 21.12
N GLY A 59 2.71 -0.77 19.91
CA GLY A 59 1.76 -1.85 19.67
C GLY A 59 0.32 -1.52 20.05
N LEU A 60 -0.08 -0.24 20.09
CA LEU A 60 -1.41 0.18 20.52
C LEU A 60 -2.52 -0.55 19.74
N ASP A 61 -2.44 -0.57 18.40
CA ASP A 61 -3.45 -1.21 17.58
C ASP A 61 -3.36 -2.75 17.67
N PHE A 62 -2.13 -3.28 17.82
CA PHE A 62 -1.94 -4.71 18.06
C PHE A 62 -2.59 -5.18 19.37
N GLN A 63 -2.58 -4.36 20.42
CA GLN A 63 -3.26 -4.68 21.67
C GLN A 63 -4.76 -4.88 21.48
N PHE A 64 -5.39 -4.09 20.61
CA PHE A 64 -6.80 -4.28 20.27
C PHE A 64 -7.01 -5.60 19.52
N PHE A 65 -6.14 -5.96 18.58
CA PHE A 65 -6.23 -7.24 17.87
C PHE A 65 -6.04 -8.42 18.82
N TRP A 66 -5.07 -8.33 19.73
CA TRP A 66 -4.81 -9.37 20.73
C TRP A 66 -5.98 -9.54 21.70
N LYS A 67 -6.54 -8.44 22.24
CA LYS A 67 -7.72 -8.48 23.10
C LYS A 67 -8.92 -9.07 22.39
N THR A 68 -9.16 -8.69 21.14
CA THR A 68 -10.21 -9.28 20.28
C THR A 68 -10.00 -10.79 20.14
N GLY A 69 -8.76 -11.25 19.98
CA GLY A 69 -8.43 -12.68 19.97
C GLY A 69 -8.77 -13.38 21.29
N CYS A 70 -8.53 -12.73 22.42
CA CYS A 70 -8.95 -13.25 23.73
C CYS A 70 -10.48 -13.36 23.84
N ASP A 71 -11.21 -12.38 23.31
CA ASP A 71 -12.69 -12.43 23.28
C ASP A 71 -13.18 -13.63 22.45
N VAL A 72 -12.56 -13.89 21.29
CA VAL A 72 -12.86 -15.07 20.46
C VAL A 72 -12.62 -16.37 21.23
N TRP A 73 -11.50 -16.52 21.95
CA TRP A 73 -11.22 -17.67 22.78
C TRP A 73 -12.20 -17.83 23.97
N GLY A 74 -12.64 -16.70 24.53
CA GLY A 74 -13.62 -16.66 25.61
C GLY A 74 -15.07 -16.85 25.16
N GLY A 75 -15.31 -17.04 23.84
CA GLY A 75 -16.68 -17.16 23.30
C GLY A 75 -17.49 -15.86 23.36
N VAL A 76 -16.82 -14.72 23.55
CA VAL A 76 -17.45 -13.39 23.59
C VAL A 76 -17.52 -12.81 22.17
N ASP A 77 -18.67 -12.26 21.77
CA ASP A 77 -18.79 -11.60 20.46
C ASP A 77 -18.03 -10.25 20.46
N PRO A 78 -16.92 -10.12 19.69
CA PRO A 78 -16.16 -8.87 19.62
C PRO A 78 -16.94 -7.72 18.99
N TYR A 79 -18.05 -8.00 18.30
CA TYR A 79 -18.92 -6.98 17.68
C TYR A 79 -20.01 -6.49 18.61
N SER A 80 -20.09 -6.97 19.85
CA SER A 80 -21.06 -6.48 20.84
C SER A 80 -20.79 -5.00 21.19
N PRO A 81 -21.82 -4.20 21.51
CA PRO A 81 -21.66 -2.78 21.85
C PRO A 81 -20.71 -2.52 23.02
N SER A 82 -20.73 -3.37 24.05
CA SER A 82 -19.87 -3.26 25.23
C SER A 82 -18.39 -3.41 24.85
N ARG A 83 -18.06 -4.41 24.01
CA ARG A 83 -16.68 -4.64 23.58
C ARG A 83 -16.17 -3.55 22.65
N PHE A 84 -17.04 -2.98 21.82
CA PHE A 84 -16.64 -1.85 20.98
C PHE A 84 -16.23 -0.60 21.76
N ALA A 85 -16.87 -0.32 22.88
CA ALA A 85 -16.50 0.79 23.76
C ALA A 85 -15.08 0.61 24.34
N GLU A 86 -14.70 -0.64 24.61
CA GLU A 86 -13.36 -0.99 25.14
C GLU A 86 -12.29 -1.12 24.04
N HIS A 87 -12.66 -1.71 22.89
CA HIS A 87 -11.73 -1.97 21.77
C HIS A 87 -12.43 -1.68 20.43
N PRO A 88 -12.19 -0.52 19.82
CA PRO A 88 -12.86 -0.13 18.58
C PRO A 88 -12.36 -0.95 17.39
N LEU A 89 -12.94 -2.15 17.19
CA LEU A 89 -12.59 -3.06 16.10
C LEU A 89 -13.24 -2.62 14.79
N LEU A 90 -12.45 -2.32 13.76
CA LEU A 90 -12.90 -2.03 12.39
C LEU A 90 -12.55 -3.13 11.38
N ASN A 91 -12.03 -4.25 11.86
CA ASN A 91 -11.67 -5.37 11.00
C ASN A 91 -12.88 -6.29 10.77
N PRO A 92 -12.98 -6.91 9.58
CA PRO A 92 -14.09 -7.80 9.27
C PRO A 92 -14.01 -9.12 10.08
N PRO A 93 -15.14 -9.87 10.18
CA PRO A 93 -15.14 -11.17 10.87
C PRO A 93 -14.08 -12.17 10.37
N THR A 94 -13.67 -12.06 9.12
CA THR A 94 -12.58 -12.87 8.54
C THR A 94 -11.20 -12.64 9.18
N ALA A 95 -11.02 -11.57 9.93
CA ALA A 95 -9.78 -11.29 10.68
C ALA A 95 -9.71 -12.03 12.03
N LEU A 96 -10.85 -12.44 12.57
CA LEU A 96 -10.93 -13.04 13.91
C LEU A 96 -10.07 -14.29 14.10
N PRO A 97 -9.96 -15.24 13.14
CA PRO A 97 -9.06 -16.38 13.28
C PRO A 97 -7.58 -15.96 13.45
N LEU A 98 -7.12 -14.93 12.73
CA LEU A 98 -5.77 -14.40 12.88
C LEU A 98 -5.58 -13.77 14.27
N PHE A 99 -6.57 -13.03 14.76
CA PHE A 99 -6.52 -12.41 16.08
C PHE A 99 -6.52 -13.46 17.20
N ALA A 100 -7.28 -14.55 17.04
CA ALA A 100 -7.23 -15.69 17.94
C ALA A 100 -5.83 -16.32 17.98
N LEU A 101 -5.11 -16.42 16.86
CA LEU A 101 -3.72 -16.88 16.84
C LEU A 101 -2.80 -15.91 17.61
N PHE A 102 -3.00 -14.61 17.54
CA PHE A 102 -2.22 -13.65 18.34
C PHE A 102 -2.45 -13.86 19.83
N ALA A 103 -3.68 -14.14 20.24
CA ALA A 103 -4.05 -14.37 21.63
C ALA A 103 -3.61 -15.74 22.20
N ALA A 104 -3.12 -16.65 21.35
CA ALA A 104 -2.54 -17.92 21.80
C ALA A 104 -1.22 -17.75 22.58
N LEU A 105 -0.57 -16.59 22.48
CA LEU A 105 0.66 -16.23 23.19
C LEU A 105 0.41 -15.06 24.15
N PRO A 106 1.22 -14.94 25.22
CA PRO A 106 1.21 -13.74 26.05
C PRO A 106 1.46 -12.48 25.18
N ILE A 107 0.76 -11.38 25.48
CA ILE A 107 0.75 -10.18 24.65
C ILE A 107 2.15 -9.67 24.26
N ARG A 108 3.11 -9.69 25.21
CA ARG A 108 4.49 -9.23 24.93
C ARG A 108 5.20 -10.12 23.91
N ALA A 109 5.05 -11.44 24.04
CA ALA A 109 5.65 -12.42 23.11
C ALA A 109 4.99 -12.32 21.73
N SER A 110 3.67 -12.22 21.70
CA SER A 110 2.90 -12.06 20.46
C SER A 110 3.25 -10.74 19.73
N LEU A 111 3.35 -9.62 20.46
CA LEU A 111 3.75 -8.32 19.89
C LEU A 111 5.19 -8.36 19.36
N ALA A 112 6.12 -8.96 20.09
CA ALA A 112 7.51 -9.10 19.64
C ALA A 112 7.58 -9.93 18.35
N PHE A 113 6.91 -11.08 18.31
CA PHE A 113 6.83 -11.92 17.11
C PHE A 113 6.21 -11.17 15.92
N TRP A 114 5.09 -10.47 16.16
CA TRP A 114 4.41 -9.68 15.14
C TRP A 114 5.28 -8.56 14.58
N THR A 115 6.00 -7.84 15.45
CA THR A 115 6.91 -6.76 15.04
C THR A 115 8.06 -7.31 14.19
N LEU A 116 8.69 -8.41 14.62
CA LEU A 116 9.76 -9.07 13.85
C LEU A 116 9.25 -9.57 12.50
N LEU A 117 8.06 -10.15 12.45
CA LEU A 117 7.43 -10.59 11.21
C LEU A 117 7.18 -9.42 10.26
N ASN A 118 6.66 -8.29 10.76
CA ASN A 118 6.43 -7.09 9.94
C ASN A 118 7.74 -6.49 9.40
N VAL A 119 8.79 -6.42 10.23
CA VAL A 119 10.11 -5.92 9.80
C VAL A 119 10.71 -6.82 8.72
N ALA A 120 10.75 -8.14 8.95
CA ALA A 120 11.25 -9.10 7.97
C ALA A 120 10.44 -9.06 6.66
N SER A 121 9.12 -8.97 6.77
CA SER A 121 8.19 -8.85 5.65
C SER A 121 8.43 -7.57 4.84
N SER A 122 8.62 -6.44 5.50
CA SER A 122 8.88 -5.16 4.84
C SER A 122 10.21 -5.18 4.08
N LEU A 123 11.26 -5.76 4.68
CA LEU A 123 12.56 -5.95 4.01
C LEU A 123 12.46 -6.89 2.80
N GLY A 124 11.63 -7.94 2.88
CA GLY A 124 11.42 -8.88 1.78
C GLY A 124 10.45 -8.40 0.70
N LEU A 125 9.62 -7.39 0.98
CA LEU A 125 8.46 -7.04 0.16
C LEU A 125 8.83 -6.57 -1.25
N ILE A 126 9.92 -5.82 -1.43
CA ILE A 126 10.41 -5.39 -2.76
C ILE A 126 10.86 -6.59 -3.61
N ALA A 127 11.60 -7.52 -3.03
CA ALA A 127 12.02 -8.74 -3.74
C ALA A 127 10.81 -9.60 -4.12
N LEU A 128 9.83 -9.68 -3.23
CA LEU A 128 8.58 -10.40 -3.45
C LEU A 128 7.73 -9.71 -4.54
N ALA A 129 7.61 -8.38 -4.50
CA ALA A 129 6.94 -7.58 -5.53
C ALA A 129 7.59 -7.77 -6.91
N ARG A 130 8.94 -7.71 -6.98
CA ARG A 130 9.67 -8.04 -8.20
C ARG A 130 9.32 -9.43 -8.71
N SER A 131 9.31 -10.44 -7.84
CA SER A 131 8.96 -11.82 -8.21
C SER A 131 7.51 -11.90 -8.74
N ALA A 132 6.57 -11.25 -8.08
CA ALA A 132 5.17 -11.20 -8.51
C ALA A 132 5.03 -10.60 -9.92
N LEU A 133 5.65 -9.44 -10.14
CA LEU A 133 5.62 -8.76 -11.44
C LEU A 133 6.28 -9.59 -12.56
N MET A 134 7.36 -10.30 -12.25
CA MET A 134 8.00 -11.23 -13.19
C MET A 134 7.08 -12.40 -13.58
N TRP A 135 6.35 -12.98 -12.62
CA TRP A 135 5.37 -14.03 -12.88
C TRP A 135 4.16 -13.49 -13.64
N GLN A 136 3.66 -12.31 -13.30
CA GLN A 136 2.59 -11.67 -14.04
C GLN A 136 3.00 -11.36 -15.50
N ALA A 137 4.24 -10.90 -15.72
CA ALA A 137 4.77 -10.62 -17.06
C ALA A 137 4.87 -11.87 -17.94
N ARG A 138 5.02 -13.07 -17.37
CA ARG A 138 5.00 -14.34 -18.15
C ARG A 138 3.63 -14.67 -18.72
N LEU A 139 2.58 -14.15 -18.14
CA LEU A 139 1.20 -14.37 -18.59
C LEU A 139 0.78 -13.40 -19.70
N ASP A 140 1.63 -12.43 -20.04
CA ASP A 140 1.37 -11.43 -21.07
C ASP A 140 2.26 -11.63 -22.30
N VAL A 141 1.69 -11.49 -23.48
CA VAL A 141 2.44 -11.52 -24.75
C VAL A 141 3.46 -10.37 -24.81
N ALA A 142 3.11 -9.20 -24.30
CA ALA A 142 3.98 -8.02 -24.23
C ALA A 142 4.90 -7.99 -23.00
N GLY A 143 4.87 -9.02 -22.14
CA GLY A 143 5.56 -9.04 -20.85
C GLY A 143 7.09 -9.13 -20.91
N HIS A 144 7.69 -9.44 -22.08
CA HIS A 144 9.14 -9.62 -22.22
C HIS A 144 9.97 -8.41 -21.78
N GLN A 145 9.55 -7.19 -22.10
CA GLN A 145 10.27 -5.99 -21.73
C GLN A 145 10.19 -5.70 -20.22
N VAL A 146 9.03 -5.95 -19.61
CA VAL A 146 8.87 -5.83 -18.14
C VAL A 146 9.79 -6.81 -17.45
N ARG A 147 9.79 -8.07 -17.91
CA ARG A 147 10.63 -9.12 -17.36
C ARG A 147 12.10 -8.78 -17.48
N ALA A 148 12.59 -8.39 -18.68
CA ALA A 148 13.96 -7.98 -18.91
C ALA A 148 14.39 -6.84 -17.97
N GLY A 149 13.54 -5.83 -17.77
CA GLY A 149 13.78 -4.74 -16.85
C GLY A 149 13.90 -5.20 -15.40
N LEU A 150 13.01 -6.07 -14.93
CA LEU A 150 13.04 -6.62 -13.57
C LEU A 150 14.24 -7.57 -13.36
N GLU A 151 14.60 -8.36 -14.35
CA GLU A 151 15.79 -9.24 -14.32
C GLU A 151 17.08 -8.42 -14.28
N SER A 152 17.12 -7.28 -14.94
CA SER A 152 18.29 -6.36 -14.96
C SER A 152 18.50 -5.59 -13.65
N LEU A 153 17.56 -5.65 -12.68
CA LEU A 153 17.73 -5.01 -11.38
C LEU A 153 18.81 -5.74 -10.58
N PRO A 154 19.96 -5.09 -10.27
CA PRO A 154 20.99 -5.71 -9.46
C PRO A 154 20.49 -5.93 -8.03
N PRO A 155 20.99 -6.95 -7.31
CA PRO A 155 20.60 -7.22 -5.92
C PRO A 155 20.72 -5.99 -5.01
N VAL A 156 21.70 -5.16 -5.26
CA VAL A 156 21.97 -3.90 -4.57
C VAL A 156 20.81 -2.90 -4.74
N ALA A 157 20.24 -2.77 -5.94
CA ALA A 157 19.10 -1.90 -6.16
C ALA A 157 17.85 -2.42 -5.43
N ILE A 158 17.65 -3.74 -5.44
CA ILE A 158 16.56 -4.38 -4.70
C ILE A 158 16.71 -4.12 -3.20
N ALA A 159 17.91 -4.31 -2.66
CA ALA A 159 18.20 -4.04 -1.26
C ALA A 159 18.02 -2.54 -0.91
N GLY A 160 18.44 -1.63 -1.78
CA GLY A 160 18.26 -0.19 -1.62
C GLY A 160 16.77 0.20 -1.54
N LEU A 161 15.94 -0.34 -2.44
CA LEU A 161 14.50 -0.10 -2.41
C LEU A 161 13.83 -0.77 -1.20
N ALA A 162 14.30 -1.95 -0.79
CA ALA A 162 13.79 -2.63 0.39
C ALA A 162 14.03 -1.82 1.66
N ILE A 163 15.22 -1.25 1.80
CA ILE A 163 15.54 -0.34 2.90
C ILE A 163 14.72 0.93 2.80
N CYS A 164 14.66 1.55 1.62
CA CYS A 164 13.82 2.72 1.38
C CYS A 164 12.39 2.48 1.85
N LEU A 165 11.78 1.34 1.52
CA LEU A 165 10.45 0.97 1.98
C LEU A 165 10.40 0.76 3.50
N SER A 166 11.36 0.02 4.08
CA SER A 166 11.30 -0.41 5.49
C SER A 166 11.52 0.71 6.49
N VAL A 167 12.26 1.77 6.10
CA VAL A 167 12.44 2.97 6.94
C VAL A 167 11.54 4.14 6.53
N SER A 168 10.62 3.91 5.61
CA SER A 168 9.59 4.90 5.27
C SER A 168 8.69 5.18 6.46
N GLU A 169 8.05 6.35 6.47
CA GLU A 169 7.05 6.71 7.48
C GLU A 169 5.96 5.65 7.59
N ALA A 170 5.50 5.16 6.45
CA ALA A 170 4.51 4.10 6.35
C ALA A 170 4.89 2.84 7.14
N SER A 171 6.09 2.32 6.92
CA SER A 171 6.57 1.10 7.59
C SER A 171 6.84 1.35 9.06
N LEU A 172 7.51 2.45 9.41
CA LEU A 172 7.84 2.78 10.81
C LEU A 172 6.58 2.97 11.66
N LYS A 173 5.57 3.70 11.16
CA LYS A 173 4.27 3.81 11.86
C LYS A 173 3.57 2.46 11.95
N GLY A 174 3.61 1.66 10.87
CA GLY A 174 3.07 0.30 10.87
C GLY A 174 3.69 -0.58 11.95
N PHE A 175 5.02 -0.53 12.13
CA PHE A 175 5.72 -1.27 13.18
C PHE A 175 5.38 -0.73 14.57
N TYR A 176 5.38 0.59 14.72
CA TYR A 176 5.10 1.28 15.98
C TYR A 176 3.70 0.95 16.52
N LEU A 177 2.69 0.99 15.67
CA LEU A 177 1.30 0.71 16.04
C LEU A 177 0.97 -0.80 16.05
N GLY A 178 1.80 -1.63 15.43
CA GLY A 178 1.53 -3.06 15.22
C GLY A 178 0.46 -3.31 14.17
N GLN A 179 0.43 -2.50 13.11
CA GLN A 179 -0.58 -2.50 12.05
C GLN A 179 -0.50 -3.73 11.13
N LEU A 180 -1.62 -3.99 10.44
CA LEU A 180 -1.80 -5.09 9.49
C LEU A 180 -1.39 -4.72 8.04
N GLY A 181 -1.00 -3.47 7.76
CA GLY A 181 -0.74 -2.97 6.42
C GLY A 181 0.35 -3.77 5.68
N VAL A 182 1.51 -4.01 6.33
CA VAL A 182 2.62 -4.79 5.76
C VAL A 182 2.19 -6.23 5.50
N PHE A 183 1.52 -6.88 6.46
CA PHE A 183 1.01 -8.23 6.30
C PHE A 183 0.05 -8.34 5.11
N THR A 184 -0.91 -7.42 5.01
CA THR A 184 -1.86 -7.38 3.88
C THR A 184 -1.15 -7.21 2.55
N ALA A 185 -0.17 -6.29 2.47
CA ALA A 185 0.62 -6.09 1.25
C ALA A 185 1.37 -7.37 0.85
N VAL A 186 2.00 -8.06 1.81
CA VAL A 186 2.68 -9.35 1.55
C VAL A 186 1.69 -10.39 1.04
N MET A 187 0.51 -10.54 1.66
CA MET A 187 -0.49 -11.52 1.22
C MET A 187 -1.00 -11.20 -0.19
N LEU A 188 -1.25 -9.94 -0.52
CA LEU A 188 -1.66 -9.55 -1.88
C LEU A 188 -0.57 -9.84 -2.92
N VAL A 189 0.69 -9.53 -2.60
CA VAL A 189 1.81 -9.83 -3.50
C VAL A 189 2.02 -11.33 -3.66
N LEU A 190 1.88 -12.13 -2.60
CA LEU A 190 1.90 -13.60 -2.66
C LEU A 190 0.75 -14.17 -3.48
N ALA A 191 -0.45 -13.57 -3.39
CA ALA A 191 -1.58 -13.96 -4.24
C ALA A 191 -1.25 -13.78 -5.73
N LEU A 192 -0.61 -12.66 -6.10
CA LEU A 192 -0.14 -12.42 -7.47
C LEU A 192 0.97 -13.40 -7.92
N VAL A 193 1.90 -13.75 -7.02
CA VAL A 193 2.91 -14.80 -7.29
C VAL A 193 2.22 -16.14 -7.54
N ALA A 194 1.29 -16.52 -6.68
CA ALA A 194 0.56 -17.79 -6.78
C ALA A 194 -0.28 -17.85 -8.07
N GLN A 195 -0.99 -16.76 -8.41
CA GLN A 195 -1.73 -16.62 -9.67
C GLN A 195 -0.79 -16.80 -10.88
N GLY A 196 0.33 -16.06 -10.89
CA GLY A 196 1.30 -16.13 -11.98
C GLY A 196 1.95 -17.51 -12.16
N ARG A 197 2.00 -18.32 -11.09
CA ARG A 197 2.48 -19.71 -11.07
C ARG A 197 1.39 -20.73 -11.37
N GLY A 198 0.15 -20.33 -11.65
CA GLY A 198 -0.97 -21.24 -11.86
C GLY A 198 -1.36 -22.02 -10.60
N ARG A 199 -1.21 -21.43 -9.40
CA ARG A 199 -1.55 -22.05 -8.09
C ARG A 199 -2.80 -21.40 -7.49
N PRO A 200 -4.00 -21.68 -8.01
CA PRO A 200 -5.21 -20.95 -7.64
C PRO A 200 -5.61 -21.15 -6.17
N ILE A 201 -5.35 -22.32 -5.59
CA ILE A 201 -5.64 -22.56 -4.15
C ILE A 201 -4.79 -21.62 -3.28
N SER A 202 -3.49 -21.58 -3.53
CA SER A 202 -2.59 -20.68 -2.78
C SER A 202 -2.97 -19.21 -2.98
N ALA A 203 -3.39 -18.83 -4.19
CA ALA A 203 -3.87 -17.48 -4.47
C ALA A 203 -5.13 -17.15 -3.65
N GLY A 204 -6.11 -18.06 -3.59
CA GLY A 204 -7.33 -17.90 -2.79
C GLY A 204 -7.05 -17.80 -1.28
N VAL A 205 -6.13 -18.61 -0.76
CA VAL A 205 -5.67 -18.54 0.65
C VAL A 205 -5.02 -17.18 0.94
N CYS A 206 -4.11 -16.72 0.07
CA CYS A 206 -3.46 -15.42 0.28
C CYS A 206 -4.47 -14.25 0.19
N LEU A 207 -5.43 -14.31 -0.72
CA LEU A 207 -6.53 -13.32 -0.80
C LEU A 207 -7.37 -13.35 0.48
N PHE A 208 -7.70 -14.55 1.00
CA PHE A 208 -8.41 -14.66 2.27
C PHE A 208 -7.63 -14.01 3.41
N LEU A 209 -6.35 -14.31 3.55
CA LEU A 209 -5.52 -13.66 4.58
C LEU A 209 -5.42 -12.15 4.41
N ALA A 210 -5.49 -11.63 3.18
CA ALA A 210 -5.53 -10.19 2.92
C ALA A 210 -6.86 -9.54 3.32
N THR A 211 -7.95 -10.31 3.51
CA THR A 211 -9.26 -9.76 3.95
C THR A 211 -9.21 -9.12 5.33
N VAL A 212 -8.19 -9.39 6.13
CA VAL A 212 -7.99 -8.71 7.43
C VAL A 212 -7.97 -7.19 7.28
N LYS A 213 -7.63 -6.72 6.08
CA LYS A 213 -7.73 -5.32 5.67
C LYS A 213 -8.46 -5.23 4.32
N PHE A 214 -9.74 -5.56 4.33
CA PHE A 214 -10.58 -5.73 3.14
C PHE A 214 -10.60 -4.49 2.24
N VAL A 215 -10.51 -3.28 2.81
CA VAL A 215 -10.49 -2.04 2.03
C VAL A 215 -9.31 -1.97 1.06
N THR A 216 -8.13 -2.47 1.44
CA THR A 216 -6.97 -2.60 0.55
C THR A 216 -7.14 -3.76 -0.44
N MET A 217 -7.77 -4.87 0.01
CA MET A 217 -7.88 -6.10 -0.77
C MET A 217 -8.90 -6.01 -1.91
N ILE A 218 -10.07 -5.38 -1.68
CA ILE A 218 -11.18 -5.36 -2.64
C ILE A 218 -10.75 -4.92 -4.05
N PRO A 219 -10.02 -3.80 -4.25
CA PRO A 219 -9.58 -3.41 -5.59
C PRO A 219 -8.71 -4.45 -6.29
N PHE A 220 -7.92 -5.23 -5.54
CA PHE A 220 -7.09 -6.29 -6.12
C PHE A 220 -7.90 -7.43 -6.73
N LEU A 221 -9.17 -7.61 -6.34
CA LEU A 221 -10.04 -8.60 -6.95
C LEU A 221 -10.24 -8.39 -8.45
N LEU A 222 -10.07 -7.14 -8.96
CA LEU A 222 -10.08 -6.85 -10.39
C LEU A 222 -9.04 -7.66 -11.16
N LEU A 223 -7.91 -8.00 -10.55
CA LEU A 223 -6.83 -8.77 -11.17
C LEU A 223 -7.16 -10.27 -11.25
N PHE A 224 -8.18 -10.73 -10.55
CA PHE A 224 -8.61 -12.14 -10.47
C PHE A 224 -9.95 -12.41 -11.17
N LEU A 225 -10.43 -11.51 -12.03
CA LEU A 225 -11.73 -11.69 -12.74
C LEU A 225 -11.67 -12.64 -13.93
N ARG A 226 -10.51 -13.16 -14.29
CA ARG A 226 -10.36 -14.08 -15.44
C ARG A 226 -10.89 -15.48 -15.12
N ARG A 227 -11.34 -16.21 -16.15
CA ARG A 227 -11.88 -17.56 -15.99
C ARG A 227 -10.91 -18.54 -15.31
N ALA A 228 -9.60 -18.37 -15.53
CA ALA A 228 -8.55 -19.16 -14.90
C ALA A 228 -8.49 -19.01 -13.38
N ASP A 229 -9.02 -17.90 -12.82
CA ASP A 229 -8.95 -17.59 -11.40
C ASP A 229 -10.18 -18.07 -10.61
N ARG A 230 -11.15 -18.76 -11.26
CA ARG A 230 -12.40 -19.21 -10.61
C ARG A 230 -12.15 -20.02 -9.34
N LEU A 231 -11.16 -20.92 -9.36
CA LEU A 231 -10.85 -21.74 -8.19
C LEU A 231 -10.30 -20.89 -7.04
N SER A 232 -9.57 -19.79 -7.33
CA SER A 232 -9.12 -18.83 -6.28
C SER A 232 -10.33 -18.18 -5.60
N TRP A 233 -11.38 -17.84 -6.35
CA TRP A 233 -12.63 -17.30 -5.78
C TRP A 233 -13.38 -18.34 -4.94
N VAL A 234 -13.45 -19.59 -5.40
CA VAL A 234 -14.10 -20.66 -4.63
C VAL A 234 -13.37 -20.85 -3.29
N VAL A 235 -12.04 -20.91 -3.31
CA VAL A 235 -11.23 -21.03 -2.08
C VAL A 235 -11.39 -19.80 -1.18
N LEU A 236 -11.32 -18.59 -1.72
CA LEU A 236 -11.55 -17.36 -0.96
C LEU A 236 -12.92 -17.40 -0.27
N LEU A 237 -13.98 -17.68 -1.02
CA LEU A 237 -15.34 -17.72 -0.49
C LEU A 237 -15.51 -18.81 0.56
N ALA A 238 -14.99 -20.02 0.32
CA ALA A 238 -15.05 -21.12 1.27
C ALA A 238 -14.35 -20.78 2.59
N LEU A 239 -13.18 -20.11 2.52
CA LEU A 239 -12.45 -19.69 3.72
C LEU A 239 -13.16 -18.53 4.45
N VAL A 240 -13.77 -17.58 3.72
CA VAL A 240 -14.59 -16.51 4.30
C VAL A 240 -15.77 -17.11 5.07
N LEU A 241 -16.53 -18.00 4.43
CA LEU A 241 -17.68 -18.67 5.07
C LEU A 241 -17.23 -19.56 6.23
N GLY A 242 -16.15 -20.32 6.06
CA GLY A 242 -15.59 -21.16 7.13
C GLY A 242 -15.12 -20.34 8.33
N SER A 243 -14.44 -19.22 8.12
CA SER A 243 -14.03 -18.34 9.21
C SER A 243 -15.20 -17.72 9.95
N CYS A 244 -16.26 -17.32 9.24
CA CYS A 244 -17.51 -16.83 9.84
C CYS A 244 -18.22 -17.92 10.65
N ALA A 245 -18.21 -19.17 10.17
CA ALA A 245 -18.79 -20.30 10.90
C ALA A 245 -18.00 -20.66 12.16
N LEU A 246 -16.67 -20.54 12.12
CA LEU A 246 -15.80 -20.81 13.28
C LEU A 246 -15.93 -19.75 14.38
N THR A 247 -16.23 -18.51 14.01
CA THR A 247 -16.27 -17.38 14.94
C THR A 247 -17.71 -16.93 15.30
N GLY A 248 -18.71 -17.67 14.86
CA GLY A 248 -20.13 -17.42 15.11
C GLY A 248 -21.02 -18.14 14.12
N ARG A 249 -22.30 -17.74 14.05
CA ARG A 249 -23.23 -18.27 13.05
C ARG A 249 -23.10 -17.47 11.75
N ILE A 250 -23.10 -18.16 10.61
CA ILE A 250 -23.11 -17.50 9.28
C ILE A 250 -24.31 -16.56 9.16
N ALA A 251 -25.46 -16.92 9.76
CA ALA A 251 -26.66 -16.09 9.78
C ALA A 251 -26.43 -14.71 10.44
N ASP A 252 -25.47 -14.58 11.35
CA ASP A 252 -25.16 -13.32 12.04
C ASP A 252 -24.27 -12.39 11.20
N LEU A 253 -23.69 -12.87 10.09
CA LEU A 253 -22.77 -12.11 9.25
C LEU A 253 -23.35 -10.78 8.75
N PRO A 254 -24.59 -10.71 8.24
CA PRO A 254 -25.18 -9.42 7.82
C PRO A 254 -25.27 -8.42 8.98
N GLY A 255 -25.65 -8.87 10.17
CA GLY A 255 -25.70 -8.04 11.38
C GLY A 255 -24.34 -7.52 11.80
N ARG A 256 -23.30 -8.38 11.77
CA ARG A 256 -21.91 -7.99 12.07
C ARG A 256 -21.36 -6.99 11.08
N LEU A 257 -21.64 -7.16 9.78
CA LEU A 257 -21.23 -6.21 8.74
C LEU A 257 -21.97 -4.86 8.90
N ALA A 258 -23.27 -4.88 9.24
CA ALA A 258 -24.02 -3.67 9.52
C ALA A 258 -23.46 -2.93 10.75
N THR A 259 -23.13 -3.67 11.82
CA THR A 259 -22.47 -3.12 13.02
C THR A 259 -21.12 -2.51 12.65
N LEU A 260 -20.29 -3.20 11.85
CA LEU A 260 -19.01 -2.70 11.39
C LEU A 260 -19.17 -1.39 10.61
N ALA A 261 -20.13 -1.32 9.68
CA ALA A 261 -20.43 -0.12 8.91
C ALA A 261 -20.91 1.05 9.78
N GLN A 262 -21.75 0.76 10.79
CA GLN A 262 -22.19 1.77 11.76
C GLN A 262 -21.01 2.31 12.56
N ARG A 263 -20.13 1.44 13.06
CA ARG A 263 -18.94 1.81 13.83
C ARG A 263 -17.96 2.64 13.01
N ALA A 264 -17.75 2.28 11.74
CA ALA A 264 -16.92 3.09 10.84
C ALA A 264 -17.46 4.52 10.69
N ARG A 265 -18.80 4.67 10.63
CA ARG A 265 -19.45 5.99 10.60
C ARG A 265 -19.28 6.75 11.93
N GLU A 266 -19.44 6.09 13.07
CA GLU A 266 -19.25 6.67 14.40
C GLU A 266 -17.83 7.18 14.60
N LEU A 267 -16.81 6.41 14.18
CA LEU A 267 -15.41 6.81 14.27
C LEU A 267 -15.04 7.91 13.26
N SER A 268 -15.81 8.09 12.21
CA SER A 268 -15.65 9.18 11.23
C SER A 268 -16.51 10.42 11.56
N ALA A 269 -17.25 10.40 12.68
CA ALA A 269 -18.04 11.54 13.14
C ALA A 269 -17.13 12.70 13.60
N PRO A 270 -17.64 13.94 13.69
CA PRO A 270 -16.89 15.11 14.13
C PRO A 270 -16.16 14.89 15.46
N GLY A 271 -14.86 15.19 15.49
CA GLY A 271 -14.01 15.07 16.68
C GLY A 271 -13.54 13.63 17.00
N LYS A 272 -13.91 12.64 16.18
CA LYS A 272 -13.47 11.24 16.35
C LYS A 272 -12.16 10.97 15.61
N VAL A 273 -11.59 9.79 15.83
CA VAL A 273 -10.26 9.41 15.34
C VAL A 273 -10.11 9.41 13.82
N ASN A 274 -11.19 9.15 13.09
CA ASN A 274 -11.21 9.11 11.62
C ASN A 274 -11.98 10.32 11.01
N ASP A 275 -12.17 11.39 11.77
CA ASP A 275 -12.81 12.60 11.27
C ASP A 275 -11.91 13.34 10.29
N TYR A 276 -12.21 13.26 9.00
CA TYR A 276 -11.46 13.93 7.92
C TYR A 276 -11.54 15.47 8.00
N SER A 277 -12.50 16.02 8.74
CA SER A 277 -12.69 17.46 8.90
C SER A 277 -11.95 18.06 10.08
N TYR A 278 -11.34 17.22 10.92
CA TYR A 278 -10.58 17.69 12.08
C TYR A 278 -9.29 18.42 11.65
N GLU A 279 -9.05 19.59 12.21
CA GLU A 279 -7.87 20.41 11.87
C GLU A 279 -6.61 20.05 12.65
N GLY A 280 -6.66 18.99 13.47
CA GLY A 280 -5.53 18.51 14.25
C GLY A 280 -4.57 17.63 13.46
N THR A 281 -3.36 17.43 14.03
CA THR A 281 -2.23 16.71 13.39
C THR A 281 -2.50 15.23 13.08
N ARG A 282 -3.55 14.63 13.65
CA ARG A 282 -3.86 13.21 13.43
C ARG A 282 -4.49 12.89 12.08
N ASN A 283 -5.10 13.87 11.41
CA ASN A 283 -5.91 13.64 10.22
C ASN A 283 -5.18 13.89 8.91
N GLU A 284 -4.00 14.49 8.98
CA GLU A 284 -3.16 14.75 7.82
C GLU A 284 -2.61 13.47 7.18
N SER A 285 -2.61 12.35 7.94
CA SER A 285 -2.24 11.02 7.44
C SER A 285 -3.39 10.29 6.71
N ILE A 286 -4.57 10.92 6.60
CA ILE A 286 -5.73 10.32 5.94
C ILE A 286 -5.59 10.41 4.42
N ILE A 287 -5.72 9.28 3.75
CA ILE A 287 -5.74 9.17 2.30
C ILE A 287 -7.16 8.81 1.89
N SER A 288 -7.91 9.78 1.35
CA SER A 288 -9.29 9.56 0.93
C SER A 288 -9.82 10.76 0.14
N PHE A 289 -10.87 10.54 -0.64
CA PHE A 289 -11.51 11.61 -1.39
C PHE A 289 -12.31 12.57 -0.49
N ASP A 290 -12.89 12.11 0.61
CA ASP A 290 -13.61 12.98 1.55
C ASP A 290 -12.68 14.00 2.21
N HIS A 291 -11.47 13.59 2.62
CA HIS A 291 -10.44 14.50 3.10
C HIS A 291 -10.04 15.51 2.02
N LEU A 292 -9.84 15.04 0.77
CA LEU A 292 -9.52 15.92 -0.36
C LEU A 292 -10.61 16.97 -0.58
N PHE A 293 -11.88 16.57 -0.69
CA PHE A 293 -12.98 17.49 -0.94
C PHE A 293 -13.20 18.48 0.20
N TYR A 294 -13.03 18.04 1.45
CA TYR A 294 -13.07 18.95 2.59
C TYR A 294 -11.97 20.01 2.49
N ARG A 295 -10.75 19.63 2.13
CA ARG A 295 -9.61 20.56 1.96
C ARG A 295 -9.79 21.48 0.75
N LEU A 296 -10.51 21.04 -0.27
CA LEU A 296 -10.92 21.90 -1.41
C LEU A 296 -12.04 22.91 -1.07
N GLY A 297 -12.53 22.91 0.17
CA GLY A 297 -13.48 23.89 0.66
C GLY A 297 -14.93 23.43 0.76
N MET A 298 -15.24 22.17 0.41
CA MET A 298 -16.57 21.61 0.68
C MET A 298 -16.75 21.45 2.18
N ARG A 299 -17.87 21.91 2.72
CA ARG A 299 -18.16 21.86 4.17
C ARG A 299 -19.34 20.97 4.52
N ASP A 300 -20.29 20.82 3.61
CA ASP A 300 -21.44 19.95 3.81
C ASP A 300 -21.03 18.47 3.67
N ARG A 301 -21.24 17.70 4.72
CA ARG A 301 -20.85 16.27 4.78
C ARG A 301 -21.65 15.39 3.83
N GLY A 302 -22.89 15.75 3.54
CA GLY A 302 -23.71 15.03 2.58
C GLY A 302 -23.14 15.16 1.17
N TRP A 303 -22.84 16.39 0.75
CA TRP A 303 -22.22 16.65 -0.55
C TRP A 303 -20.82 16.04 -0.67
N ILE A 304 -19.99 16.09 0.39
CA ILE A 304 -18.67 15.43 0.40
C ILE A 304 -18.82 13.94 0.16
N ARG A 305 -19.80 13.28 0.81
CA ARG A 305 -20.05 11.85 0.64
C ARG A 305 -20.51 11.50 -0.78
N TYR A 306 -21.40 12.29 -1.38
CA TYR A 306 -21.80 12.09 -2.77
C TYR A 306 -20.61 12.27 -3.72
N ALA A 307 -19.82 13.33 -3.53
CA ALA A 307 -18.61 13.58 -4.31
C ALA A 307 -17.58 12.46 -4.17
N GLN A 308 -17.37 11.93 -2.96
CA GLN A 308 -16.50 10.78 -2.69
C GLN A 308 -16.95 9.54 -3.47
N VAL A 309 -18.23 9.18 -3.37
CA VAL A 309 -18.78 8.03 -4.09
C VAL A 309 -18.64 8.22 -5.59
N PHE A 310 -18.99 9.39 -6.12
CA PHE A 310 -18.82 9.72 -7.53
C PHE A 310 -17.37 9.61 -7.99
N ALA A 311 -16.42 10.16 -7.22
CA ALA A 311 -14.98 10.08 -7.54
C ALA A 311 -14.48 8.64 -7.50
N LEU A 312 -14.88 7.85 -6.50
CA LEU A 312 -14.53 6.43 -6.40
C LEU A 312 -15.07 5.62 -7.58
N LEU A 313 -16.32 5.85 -7.96
CA LEU A 313 -16.92 5.17 -9.12
C LEU A 313 -16.22 5.59 -10.41
N THR A 314 -15.91 6.87 -10.60
CA THR A 314 -15.24 7.38 -11.80
C THR A 314 -13.83 6.84 -11.94
N VAL A 315 -13.00 6.94 -10.88
CA VAL A 315 -11.62 6.45 -10.88
C VAL A 315 -11.60 4.92 -10.94
N GLY A 316 -12.52 4.25 -10.23
CA GLY A 316 -12.66 2.79 -10.25
C GLY A 316 -13.11 2.27 -11.62
N ALA A 317 -14.08 2.91 -12.28
CA ALA A 317 -14.51 2.57 -13.64
C ALA A 317 -13.38 2.79 -14.65
N TRP A 318 -12.62 3.89 -14.52
CA TRP A 318 -11.45 4.14 -15.36
C TRP A 318 -10.35 3.08 -15.14
N ALA A 319 -10.04 2.72 -13.90
CA ALA A 319 -9.07 1.66 -13.60
C ALA A 319 -9.54 0.31 -14.15
N ALA A 320 -10.82 -0.05 -13.95
CA ALA A 320 -11.41 -1.28 -14.49
C ALA A 320 -11.40 -1.29 -16.03
N TYR A 321 -11.73 -0.16 -16.67
CA TYR A 321 -11.64 -0.01 -18.12
C TYR A 321 -10.23 -0.30 -18.65
N LEU A 322 -9.20 0.26 -18.00
CA LEU A 322 -7.81 0.01 -18.40
C LEU A 322 -7.40 -1.45 -18.20
N VAL A 323 -7.77 -2.03 -17.07
CA VAL A 323 -7.38 -3.42 -16.69
C VAL A 323 -8.12 -4.46 -17.51
N ILE A 324 -9.43 -4.26 -17.76
CA ILE A 324 -10.29 -5.29 -18.35
C ILE A 324 -10.47 -5.09 -19.85
N LEU A 325 -10.79 -3.85 -20.27
CA LEU A 325 -11.18 -3.57 -21.66
C LEU A 325 -10.00 -3.11 -22.53
N LYS A 326 -9.01 -2.41 -21.98
CA LYS A 326 -7.80 -2.02 -22.70
C LYS A 326 -6.65 -3.01 -22.53
N ASP A 327 -6.89 -4.10 -21.80
CA ASP A 327 -5.95 -5.20 -21.57
C ASP A 327 -4.55 -4.69 -21.17
N LEU A 328 -4.54 -3.75 -20.20
CA LEU A 328 -3.31 -3.20 -19.66
C LEU A 328 -2.39 -4.35 -19.24
N PRO A 329 -1.08 -4.33 -19.58
CA PRO A 329 -0.16 -5.39 -19.19
C PRO A 329 -0.27 -5.71 -17.70
N ARG A 330 -0.37 -6.98 -17.34
CA ARG A 330 -0.65 -7.42 -15.95
C ARG A 330 0.24 -6.79 -14.89
N PRO A 331 1.58 -6.60 -15.10
CA PRO A 331 2.40 -5.90 -14.13
C PRO A 331 1.99 -4.44 -13.94
N ALA A 332 1.63 -3.73 -15.02
CA ALA A 332 1.14 -2.36 -14.95
C ALA A 332 -0.26 -2.30 -14.31
N ALA A 333 -1.12 -3.27 -14.62
CA ALA A 333 -2.43 -3.42 -13.98
C ALA A 333 -2.31 -3.62 -12.46
N ALA A 334 -1.37 -4.47 -12.00
CA ALA A 334 -1.10 -4.66 -10.57
C ALA A 334 -0.64 -3.37 -9.89
N CYS A 335 0.20 -2.57 -10.56
CA CYS A 335 0.65 -1.27 -10.06
C CYS A 335 -0.50 -0.24 -10.01
N LEU A 336 -1.32 -0.18 -11.07
CA LEU A 336 -2.49 0.71 -11.13
C LEU A 336 -3.47 0.40 -10.01
N VAL A 337 -3.77 -0.88 -9.80
CA VAL A 337 -4.66 -1.34 -8.72
C VAL A 337 -4.06 -1.05 -7.34
N SER A 338 -2.73 -1.15 -7.18
CA SER A 338 -2.06 -0.77 -5.92
C SER A 338 -2.28 0.70 -5.57
N PHE A 339 -2.17 1.61 -6.54
CA PHE A 339 -2.50 3.01 -6.34
C PHE A 339 -3.98 3.22 -6.06
N PHE A 340 -4.86 2.62 -6.86
CA PHE A 340 -6.30 2.73 -6.68
C PHE A 340 -6.77 2.18 -5.32
N SER A 341 -6.14 1.11 -4.83
CA SER A 341 -6.50 0.53 -3.53
C SER A 341 -6.34 1.53 -2.37
N LEU A 342 -5.39 2.47 -2.47
CA LEU A 342 -5.19 3.51 -1.46
C LEU A 342 -6.23 4.63 -1.52
N LEU A 343 -6.97 4.78 -2.63
CA LEU A 343 -8.07 5.72 -2.76
C LEU A 343 -9.42 5.08 -2.40
N PHE A 344 -9.45 3.74 -2.31
CA PHE A 344 -10.69 3.00 -2.07
C PHE A 344 -11.11 3.13 -0.61
N LEU A 345 -12.18 3.91 -0.38
CA LEU A 345 -12.72 4.25 0.94
C LEU A 345 -11.76 5.11 1.77
N TYR A 346 -11.09 4.54 2.76
CA TYR A 346 -10.31 5.23 3.76
C TYR A 346 -9.01 4.48 4.05
N HIS A 347 -7.89 5.18 3.97
CA HIS A 347 -6.57 4.67 4.32
C HIS A 347 -5.79 5.67 5.16
N ARG A 348 -4.77 5.16 5.81
CA ARG A 348 -3.73 5.97 6.45
C ARG A 348 -2.38 5.71 5.79
N ASP A 349 -1.43 6.59 6.05
CA ASP A 349 -0.08 6.54 5.50
C ASP A 349 0.60 5.17 5.66
N TYR A 350 0.41 4.46 6.77
CA TYR A 350 0.98 3.11 6.97
C TYR A 350 0.43 2.03 6.01
N ASP A 351 -0.61 2.31 5.24
CA ASP A 351 -1.12 1.41 4.21
C ASP A 351 -0.38 1.52 2.89
N THR A 352 0.38 2.59 2.73
CA THR A 352 1.08 2.88 1.47
C THR A 352 2.24 1.92 1.17
N VAL A 353 2.56 0.99 2.08
CA VAL A 353 3.55 -0.08 1.85
C VAL A 353 3.23 -0.97 0.65
N ILE A 354 1.96 -1.03 0.19
CA ILE A 354 1.55 -1.72 -1.05
C ILE A 354 2.21 -1.10 -2.29
N LEU A 355 2.71 0.13 -2.21
CA LEU A 355 3.48 0.80 -3.27
C LEU A 355 4.83 0.14 -3.57
N ALA A 356 5.20 -0.91 -2.84
CA ALA A 356 6.29 -1.80 -3.21
C ALA A 356 6.15 -2.35 -4.65
N LEU A 357 4.91 -2.63 -5.12
CA LEU A 357 4.64 -3.07 -6.49
C LEU A 357 5.01 -2.01 -7.53
N PRO A 358 4.45 -0.78 -7.51
CA PRO A 358 4.85 0.24 -8.46
C PRO A 358 6.32 0.66 -8.34
N LEU A 359 6.93 0.65 -7.14
CA LEU A 359 8.35 0.92 -6.99
C LEU A 359 9.23 -0.09 -7.74
N ALA A 360 8.98 -1.39 -7.54
CA ALA A 360 9.72 -2.44 -8.22
C ALA A 360 9.50 -2.37 -9.75
N HIS A 361 8.25 -2.12 -10.18
CA HIS A 361 7.91 -1.97 -11.60
C HIS A 361 8.64 -0.81 -12.26
N CYS A 362 8.51 0.39 -11.68
CA CYS A 362 9.14 1.60 -12.22
C CYS A 362 10.66 1.47 -12.25
N ALA A 363 11.28 0.94 -11.19
CA ALA A 363 12.72 0.70 -11.16
C ALA A 363 13.18 -0.26 -12.28
N GLY A 364 12.42 -1.31 -12.56
CA GLY A 364 12.68 -2.22 -13.69
C GLY A 364 12.51 -1.52 -15.04
N LYS A 365 11.40 -0.80 -15.23
CA LYS A 365 11.06 -0.11 -16.49
C LYS A 365 12.06 1.00 -16.85
N VAL A 366 12.46 1.80 -15.90
CA VAL A 366 13.46 2.87 -16.11
C VAL A 366 14.76 2.31 -16.73
N ARG A 367 15.10 1.05 -16.51
CA ARG A 367 16.33 0.43 -17.04
C ARG A 367 16.23 0.02 -18.51
N VAL A 368 15.07 -0.31 -18.98
CA VAL A 368 14.86 -0.86 -20.34
C VAL A 368 14.15 0.09 -21.28
N THR A 369 13.47 1.12 -20.76
CA THR A 369 12.80 2.13 -21.55
C THR A 369 13.72 3.32 -21.85
N THR A 370 13.38 4.07 -22.91
CA THR A 370 14.07 5.29 -23.35
C THR A 370 13.07 6.41 -23.59
N GLY A 371 13.55 7.62 -23.82
CA GLY A 371 12.70 8.77 -24.18
C GLY A 371 11.66 9.13 -23.11
N ALA A 372 10.48 9.53 -23.54
CA ALA A 372 9.39 10.01 -22.70
C ALA A 372 8.90 8.92 -21.72
N ALA A 373 8.78 7.67 -22.17
CA ALA A 373 8.34 6.56 -21.32
C ALA A 373 9.22 6.39 -20.09
N ARG A 374 10.54 6.49 -20.26
CA ARG A 374 11.49 6.43 -19.13
C ARG A 374 11.23 7.51 -18.09
N TRP A 375 11.04 8.74 -18.52
CA TRP A 375 10.78 9.86 -17.61
C TRP A 375 9.44 9.73 -16.89
N LEU A 376 8.41 9.24 -17.59
CA LEU A 376 7.11 8.98 -16.98
C LEU A 376 7.19 7.88 -15.89
N TYR A 377 7.91 6.77 -16.14
CA TYR A 377 8.14 5.76 -15.12
C TYR A 377 9.01 6.27 -13.96
N THR A 378 10.01 7.10 -14.24
CA THR A 378 10.82 7.74 -13.19
C THR A 378 9.94 8.63 -12.31
N ALA A 379 9.13 9.50 -12.90
CA ALA A 379 8.23 10.40 -12.18
C ALA A 379 7.21 9.60 -11.35
N CYS A 380 6.61 8.54 -11.91
CA CYS A 380 5.70 7.66 -11.19
C CYS A 380 6.36 7.02 -9.96
N GLY A 381 7.59 6.50 -10.12
CA GLY A 381 8.37 5.92 -9.02
C GLY A 381 8.74 6.95 -7.94
N LEU A 382 9.11 8.16 -8.34
CA LEU A 382 9.40 9.26 -7.41
C LEU A 382 8.16 9.67 -6.62
N MET A 383 6.98 9.68 -7.24
CA MET A 383 5.72 9.93 -6.53
C MET A 383 5.40 8.83 -5.53
N ALA A 384 5.63 7.56 -5.88
CA ALA A 384 5.46 6.47 -4.92
C ALA A 384 6.39 6.63 -3.70
N ILE A 385 7.65 7.04 -3.92
CA ILE A 385 8.58 7.37 -2.84
C ILE A 385 8.08 8.57 -2.02
N ALA A 386 7.63 9.64 -2.68
CA ALA A 386 7.11 10.82 -1.99
C ALA A 386 5.92 10.48 -1.10
N ILE A 387 4.99 9.63 -1.56
CA ILE A 387 3.85 9.16 -0.76
C ILE A 387 4.33 8.38 0.48
N LEU A 388 5.35 7.53 0.34
CA LEU A 388 5.90 6.73 1.45
C LEU A 388 6.60 7.57 2.52
N TYR A 389 7.19 8.71 2.15
CA TYR A 389 8.06 9.50 3.00
C TYR A 389 7.47 10.82 3.45
N ALA A 390 6.43 11.32 2.79
CA ALA A 390 5.85 12.58 3.17
C ALA A 390 5.17 12.46 4.52
N ASP A 391 5.81 13.03 5.53
CA ASP A 391 5.21 13.25 6.83
C ASP A 391 4.32 14.50 6.73
N ALA A 392 3.01 14.29 6.86
CA ALA A 392 2.04 15.38 6.85
C ALA A 392 2.35 16.44 7.90
N LEU A 393 2.89 16.03 9.06
CA LEU A 393 3.33 16.97 10.10
C LEU A 393 4.51 17.83 9.63
N PHE A 394 5.50 17.24 8.95
CA PHE A 394 6.64 17.97 8.41
C PHE A 394 6.20 18.98 7.33
N LEU A 395 5.33 18.55 6.42
CA LEU A 395 4.76 19.43 5.39
C LEU A 395 3.99 20.59 6.00
N ARG A 396 3.21 20.34 7.06
CA ARG A 396 2.49 21.38 7.79
C ARG A 396 3.45 22.37 8.47
N LEU A 397 4.46 21.89 9.17
CA LEU A 397 5.47 22.75 9.81
C LEU A 397 6.24 23.57 8.78
N LEU A 398 6.59 22.98 7.63
CA LEU A 398 7.25 23.68 6.55
C LEU A 398 6.36 24.79 5.98
N THR A 399 5.10 24.50 5.71
CA THR A 399 4.15 25.44 5.14
C THR A 399 3.75 26.54 6.11
N GLN A 400 3.61 26.23 7.40
CA GLN A 400 3.33 27.24 8.43
C GLN A 400 4.49 28.22 8.63
N ARG A 401 5.74 27.75 8.53
CA ARG A 401 6.92 28.59 8.72
C ARG A 401 7.33 29.39 7.50
N SER A 402 7.15 28.84 6.29
CA SER A 402 7.72 29.39 5.05
C SER A 402 6.77 30.25 4.22
N LEU A 403 5.46 30.06 4.33
CA LEU A 403 4.51 30.63 3.37
C LEU A 403 3.54 31.69 3.96
N GLY A 404 3.69 32.10 5.23
CA GLY A 404 2.76 33.05 5.84
C GLY A 404 1.32 32.55 5.73
N TRP A 405 0.84 31.85 6.71
CA TRP A 405 -0.44 31.09 6.71
C TRP A 405 -1.67 31.90 6.27
N GLU A 406 -1.65 33.21 6.47
CA GLU A 406 -2.79 34.08 6.15
C GLU A 406 -2.98 34.30 4.65
N THR A 407 -1.91 34.40 3.87
CA THR A 407 -1.97 34.73 2.43
C THR A 407 -2.17 33.50 1.55
N TRP A 408 -1.54 32.37 1.90
CA TRP A 408 -1.57 31.13 1.10
C TRP A 408 -2.39 30.02 1.72
N GLY A 409 -3.01 30.26 2.88
CA GLY A 409 -3.64 29.24 3.72
C GLY A 409 -4.63 28.32 2.99
N ARG A 410 -5.50 28.88 2.14
CA ARG A 410 -6.48 28.08 1.38
C ARG A 410 -5.81 27.23 0.31
N LEU A 411 -4.84 27.78 -0.42
CA LEU A 411 -4.14 27.04 -1.47
C LEU A 411 -3.32 25.90 -0.87
N VAL A 412 -2.63 26.15 0.23
CA VAL A 412 -1.85 25.14 0.96
C VAL A 412 -2.77 24.07 1.54
N GLN A 413 -3.90 24.45 2.12
CA GLN A 413 -4.88 23.48 2.63
C GLN A 413 -5.44 22.58 1.52
N ALA A 414 -5.71 23.14 0.35
CA ALA A 414 -6.27 22.41 -0.79
C ALA A 414 -5.26 21.51 -1.51
N THR A 415 -3.99 21.91 -1.56
CA THR A 415 -2.98 21.22 -2.39
C THR A 415 -1.97 20.42 -1.56
N VAL A 416 -1.46 20.99 -0.47
CA VAL A 416 -0.37 20.38 0.30
C VAL A 416 -0.88 19.39 1.33
N LEU A 417 -1.96 19.68 2.04
CA LEU A 417 -2.44 18.77 3.08
C LEU A 417 -2.98 17.44 2.55
N PRO A 418 -3.80 17.37 1.46
CA PRO A 418 -4.20 16.10 0.85
C PRO A 418 -3.21 15.59 -0.19
N TYR A 419 -1.91 15.92 -0.07
CA TYR A 419 -0.87 15.61 -1.06
C TYR A 419 -0.87 14.14 -1.51
N ALA A 420 -1.06 13.20 -0.58
CA ALA A 420 -1.01 11.77 -0.91
C ALA A 420 -2.11 11.39 -1.92
N THR A 421 -3.34 11.91 -1.74
CA THR A 421 -4.44 11.67 -2.68
C THR A 421 -4.12 12.24 -4.07
N TRP A 422 -3.58 13.47 -4.15
CA TRP A 422 -3.15 14.06 -5.41
C TRP A 422 -2.02 13.30 -6.08
N LEU A 423 -0.98 12.92 -5.31
CA LEU A 423 0.15 12.17 -5.85
C LEU A 423 -0.27 10.79 -6.35
N ILE A 424 -1.21 10.12 -5.68
CA ILE A 424 -1.75 8.84 -6.13
C ILE A 424 -2.47 9.00 -7.47
N LEU A 425 -3.38 9.98 -7.61
CA LEU A 425 -4.08 10.24 -8.86
C LEU A 425 -3.11 10.56 -9.99
N LEU A 426 -2.12 11.39 -9.74
CA LEU A 426 -1.10 11.74 -10.73
C LEU A 426 -0.22 10.52 -11.08
N ALA A 427 0.17 9.71 -10.11
CA ALA A 427 0.95 8.50 -10.35
C ALA A 427 0.18 7.47 -11.21
N MET A 428 -1.13 7.30 -10.96
CA MET A 428 -2.00 6.46 -11.79
C MET A 428 -2.03 6.97 -13.24
N LEU A 429 -2.18 8.28 -13.44
CA LEU A 429 -2.17 8.89 -14.78
C LEU A 429 -0.81 8.70 -15.49
N LEU A 430 0.30 8.99 -14.78
CA LEU A 430 1.65 8.82 -15.32
C LEU A 430 1.95 7.38 -15.71
N LEU A 431 1.52 6.42 -14.90
CA LEU A 431 1.66 4.99 -15.20
C LEU A 431 0.91 4.60 -16.48
N ALA A 432 -0.33 5.07 -16.64
CA ALA A 432 -1.13 4.82 -17.84
C ALA A 432 -0.50 5.46 -19.09
N LEU A 433 -0.02 6.69 -18.99
CA LEU A 433 0.67 7.39 -20.08
C LEU A 433 2.01 6.72 -20.44
N ALA A 434 2.79 6.30 -19.45
CA ALA A 434 4.05 5.60 -19.65
C ALA A 434 3.85 4.29 -20.44
N THR A 435 2.85 3.51 -20.04
CA THR A 435 2.53 2.24 -20.70
C THR A 435 2.05 2.46 -22.14
N ARG A 436 1.25 3.52 -22.38
CA ARG A 436 0.79 3.89 -23.73
C ARG A 436 1.96 4.34 -24.61
N ALA A 437 2.84 5.19 -24.10
CA ALA A 437 4.02 5.67 -24.83
C ALA A 437 4.97 4.53 -25.23
N GLU A 438 5.11 3.52 -24.38
CA GLU A 438 5.89 2.31 -24.67
C GLU A 438 5.24 1.47 -25.80
N GLY A 439 3.90 1.31 -25.79
CA GLY A 439 3.17 0.59 -26.81
C GLY A 439 3.27 1.24 -28.22
N ALA A 440 3.25 2.57 -28.28
CA ALA A 440 3.42 3.31 -29.54
C ALA A 440 4.82 3.07 -30.16
N LEU A 441 5.88 3.09 -29.36
CA LEU A 441 7.26 2.84 -29.80
C LEU A 441 7.50 1.41 -30.32
N THR A 442 6.76 0.43 -29.76
CA THR A 442 6.87 -0.97 -30.19
C THR A 442 6.11 -1.22 -31.50
N GLY A 443 4.98 -0.57 -31.69
CA GLY A 443 4.17 -0.65 -32.93
C GLY A 443 4.92 -0.09 -34.16
N GLU A 444 5.60 1.04 -34.03
CA GLU A 444 6.41 1.61 -35.11
C GLU A 444 7.57 0.69 -35.54
N LYS A 445 8.26 0.04 -34.59
CA LYS A 445 9.36 -0.89 -34.89
C LYS A 445 8.90 -2.16 -35.63
N GLN A 446 7.67 -2.60 -35.41
CA GLN A 446 7.11 -3.75 -36.14
C GLN A 446 6.69 -3.35 -37.56
N SER A 447 6.13 -2.16 -37.76
CA SER A 447 5.75 -1.64 -39.08
C SER A 447 6.98 -1.47 -40.00
N THR A 448 8.08 -0.91 -39.48
CA THR A 448 9.32 -0.71 -40.25
C THR A 448 10.02 -2.03 -40.60
N LYS A 449 9.95 -3.07 -39.77
CA LYS A 449 10.48 -4.40 -40.13
C LYS A 449 9.65 -5.14 -41.18
N GLY A 450 8.33 -4.99 -41.16
CA GLY A 450 7.43 -5.52 -42.17
C GLY A 450 7.70 -4.97 -43.58
N THR A 451 7.94 -3.65 -43.65
CA THR A 451 8.21 -2.94 -44.93
C THR A 451 9.57 -3.31 -45.55
N LEU A 452 10.58 -3.64 -44.71
CA LEU A 452 11.90 -4.04 -45.21
C LEU A 452 11.94 -5.51 -45.77
N VAL A 453 11.02 -6.38 -45.35
CA VAL A 453 10.97 -7.76 -45.83
C VAL A 453 10.24 -7.86 -47.18
N VAL A 454 9.27 -6.98 -47.46
CA VAL A 454 8.49 -6.98 -48.72
C VAL A 454 9.29 -6.47 -49.92
N ASN A 455 10.36 -5.67 -49.68
CA ASN A 455 11.21 -5.15 -50.77
C ASN A 455 12.42 -6.07 -51.17
N ARG A 456 12.46 -7.30 -50.67
CA ARG A 456 13.52 -8.29 -51.03
C ARG A 456 13.00 -9.56 -51.74
N GLN A 457 11.79 -9.55 -52.27
CA GLN A 457 11.27 -10.52 -53.20
C GLN A 457 11.02 -9.84 -54.57
#